data_7f5a54253abd9c97476a801091356e37
#
_entry.id   7f5a54253abd9c97476a801091356e37
#
_cell.length_a   1.000
_cell.length_b   1.000
_cell.length_c   1.000
_cell.angle_alpha   90.00
_cell.angle_beta   90.00
_cell.angle_gamma   90.00
#
_symmetry.space_group_name_H-M   'P 1'
#
loop_
_entity.id
_entity.type
_entity.pdbx_description
1 polymer ?
#
loop_
_entity_poly.entity_id
_entity_poly.type
_entity_poly.pdbx_seq_one_letter_code
_entity_poly.pdbx_strand_id
1 'polypeptide(L)'
;MEFHYPVGCGRDRCETDHGPKPFVAHVVRAVRQNQNFRTAFWTGNHLQMTLMSIPPCGEIGAEMHFDTDQFIRVENGQALVRIGTCKEEPDFQCRLGAGDALFVPCGTWHNVLNAGNCPLKLSSIYAPPQHPRGTIHRTKADAAEEDH
;
A
#
# COMPACT_ATOMS: atom_id res chain seq x y z
N MET A 1 8.56 19.63 -21.85
CA MET A 1 9.22 19.73 -20.55
C MET A 1 9.72 18.36 -20.16
N GLU A 2 11.02 18.20 -20.14
CA GLU A 2 11.61 16.93 -19.73
C GLU A 2 11.80 16.94 -18.22
N PHE A 3 11.21 15.94 -17.56
CA PHE A 3 11.46 15.73 -16.15
C PHE A 3 12.67 14.80 -16.03
N HIS A 4 13.74 15.32 -15.48
CA HIS A 4 14.87 14.48 -15.15
C HIS A 4 14.59 13.82 -13.82
N TYR A 5 14.28 12.54 -13.87
CA TYR A 5 14.30 11.73 -12.67
C TYR A 5 15.75 11.66 -12.19
N PRO A 6 16.01 11.77 -10.88
CA PRO A 6 17.35 11.57 -10.39
C PRO A 6 17.76 10.12 -10.65
N VAL A 7 18.51 9.94 -11.73
CA VAL A 7 18.96 8.62 -12.18
C VAL A 7 20.05 8.07 -11.26
N GLY A 8 20.52 8.86 -10.33
CA GLY A 8 21.62 8.48 -9.43
C GLY A 8 21.21 7.69 -8.19
N CYS A 9 19.91 7.51 -7.98
CA CYS A 9 19.43 6.82 -6.78
C CYS A 9 19.71 5.33 -6.74
N GLY A 10 20.18 4.74 -7.83
CA GLY A 10 20.46 3.30 -7.88
C GLY A 10 21.62 2.84 -7.02
N ARG A 11 22.39 3.75 -6.45
CA ARG A 11 23.51 3.41 -5.59
C ARG A 11 23.24 3.62 -4.10
N ASP A 12 22.34 4.51 -3.76
CA ASP A 12 21.90 4.68 -2.39
C ASP A 12 20.72 3.76 -2.14
N ARG A 13 21.05 2.55 -1.81
CA ARG A 13 20.10 1.45 -1.61
C ARG A 13 19.12 1.68 -0.49
N CYS A 14 19.24 2.80 0.22
CA CYS A 14 18.53 3.02 1.44
C CYS A 14 17.34 3.93 1.27
N GLU A 15 17.22 4.63 0.14
CA GLU A 15 16.15 5.57 -0.02
C GLU A 15 15.18 5.16 -1.11
N THR A 16 14.28 4.26 -0.74
CA THR A 16 13.11 3.95 -1.54
C THR A 16 11.97 4.92 -1.25
N ASP A 17 12.03 5.65 -0.13
CA ASP A 17 11.06 6.67 0.24
C ASP A 17 11.57 8.03 -0.24
N HIS A 18 10.89 8.58 -1.22
CA HIS A 18 11.30 9.81 -1.90
C HIS A 18 10.73 11.08 -1.26
N GLY A 19 9.91 10.95 -0.23
CA GLY A 19 9.39 12.10 0.49
C GLY A 19 10.40 12.68 1.48
N PRO A 20 10.15 13.89 2.00
CA PRO A 20 9.02 14.77 1.72
C PRO A 20 9.22 15.72 0.54
N LYS A 21 10.29 15.56 -0.23
CA LYS A 21 10.60 16.45 -1.37
C LYS A 21 9.64 16.21 -2.54
N PRO A 22 9.39 17.22 -3.36
CA PRO A 22 8.62 17.00 -4.59
C PRO A 22 9.23 15.89 -5.43
N PHE A 23 8.38 15.02 -5.92
CA PHE A 23 8.83 13.83 -6.66
C PHE A 23 7.80 13.47 -7.72
N VAL A 24 8.27 13.09 -8.90
CA VAL A 24 7.41 12.62 -9.99
C VAL A 24 7.69 11.15 -10.24
N ALA A 25 6.65 10.36 -10.27
CA ALA A 25 6.78 8.92 -10.46
C ALA A 25 5.79 8.41 -11.52
N HIS A 26 6.19 7.36 -12.20
CA HIS A 26 5.25 6.56 -12.98
C HIS A 26 4.66 5.52 -12.03
N VAL A 27 3.50 5.83 -11.45
CA VAL A 27 2.94 5.06 -10.34
C VAL A 27 2.64 3.62 -10.73
N VAL A 28 2.02 3.40 -11.89
CA VAL A 28 1.68 2.05 -12.34
C VAL A 28 2.93 1.18 -12.44
N ARG A 29 4.01 1.73 -12.99
CA ARG A 29 5.28 0.99 -13.11
C ARG A 29 5.89 0.71 -11.74
N ALA A 30 5.91 1.70 -10.86
CA ALA A 30 6.46 1.54 -9.53
C ALA A 30 5.72 0.44 -8.75
N VAL A 31 4.39 0.44 -8.82
CA VAL A 31 3.57 -0.57 -8.16
C VAL A 31 3.86 -1.97 -8.72
N ARG A 32 3.89 -2.09 -10.06
CA ARG A 32 4.12 -3.39 -10.70
C ARG A 32 5.51 -3.96 -10.44
N GLN A 33 6.51 -3.10 -10.31
CA GLN A 33 7.90 -3.52 -10.05
C GLN A 33 8.17 -3.82 -8.57
N ASN A 34 7.34 -3.35 -7.67
CA ASN A 34 7.54 -3.60 -6.25
C ASN A 34 7.30 -5.08 -5.92
N GLN A 35 8.28 -5.70 -5.27
CA GLN A 35 8.20 -7.10 -4.85
C GLN A 35 8.10 -7.25 -3.34
N ASN A 36 8.19 -6.15 -2.60
CA ASN A 36 8.07 -6.19 -1.15
C ASN A 36 6.60 -6.25 -0.72
N PHE A 37 6.35 -6.88 0.40
CA PHE A 37 5.01 -6.84 1.00
C PHE A 37 4.58 -5.40 1.20
N ARG A 38 5.46 -4.53 1.74
CA ARG A 38 5.20 -3.10 1.85
C ARG A 38 6.48 -2.29 1.62
N THR A 39 6.38 -1.26 0.81
CA THR A 39 7.44 -0.27 0.61
C THR A 39 6.84 1.11 0.78
N ALA A 40 7.35 1.89 1.74
CA ALA A 40 6.99 3.30 1.84
C ALA A 40 7.67 4.03 0.68
N PHE A 41 6.87 4.57 -0.22
CA PHE A 41 7.36 5.13 -1.47
C PHE A 41 7.54 6.65 -1.40
N TRP A 42 6.64 7.33 -0.71
CA TRP A 42 6.71 8.77 -0.50
C TRP A 42 6.01 9.13 0.80
N THR A 43 6.71 9.84 1.68
CA THR A 43 6.16 10.23 2.99
C THR A 43 6.33 11.73 3.18
N GLY A 44 5.22 12.43 3.27
CA GLY A 44 5.17 13.86 3.58
C GLY A 44 4.56 14.11 4.95
N ASN A 45 4.27 15.36 5.22
CA ASN A 45 3.68 15.75 6.51
C ASN A 45 2.23 15.30 6.66
N HIS A 46 1.47 15.26 5.57
CA HIS A 46 0.03 14.99 5.59
C HIS A 46 -0.41 13.86 4.69
N LEU A 47 0.53 13.22 4.02
CA LEU A 47 0.23 12.20 3.01
C LEU A 47 1.36 11.20 2.95
N GLN A 48 1.01 9.92 2.77
CA GLN A 48 2.01 8.87 2.54
C GLN A 48 1.51 7.92 1.47
N MET A 49 2.40 7.54 0.57
CA MET A 49 2.13 6.48 -0.38
C MET A 49 2.97 5.26 -0.07
N THR A 50 2.33 4.10 -0.04
CA THR A 50 3.01 2.81 0.08
C THR A 50 2.66 1.94 -1.12
N LEU A 51 3.57 1.03 -1.45
CA LEU A 51 3.38 0.02 -2.48
C LEU A 51 3.35 -1.34 -1.81
N MET A 52 2.49 -2.23 -2.29
CA MET A 52 2.39 -3.57 -1.73
C MET A 52 2.35 -4.64 -2.83
N SER A 53 2.94 -5.78 -2.51
CA SER A 53 2.83 -7.01 -3.29
C SER A 53 2.40 -8.12 -2.34
N ILE A 54 1.24 -8.69 -2.62
CA ILE A 54 0.64 -9.73 -1.77
C ILE A 54 0.60 -11.02 -2.55
N PRO A 55 1.25 -12.09 -2.07
CA PRO A 55 1.29 -13.37 -2.80
C PRO A 55 -0.09 -14.01 -2.87
N PRO A 56 -0.30 -14.96 -3.80
CA PRO A 56 -1.54 -15.75 -3.83
C PRO A 56 -1.81 -16.37 -2.45
N CYS A 57 -3.08 -16.43 -2.07
CA CYS A 57 -3.55 -16.87 -0.76
C CYS A 57 -3.15 -15.95 0.41
N GLY A 58 -2.46 -14.85 0.11
CA GLY A 58 -2.08 -13.87 1.13
C GLY A 58 -3.14 -12.81 1.35
N GLU A 59 -2.93 -12.03 2.41
CA GLU A 59 -3.82 -10.93 2.77
C GLU A 59 -3.04 -9.89 3.55
N ILE A 60 -3.59 -8.69 3.65
CA ILE A 60 -3.03 -7.67 4.54
C ILE A 60 -3.28 -8.05 5.99
N GLY A 61 -4.46 -8.54 6.29
CA GLY A 61 -4.97 -8.76 7.63
C GLY A 61 -5.96 -7.65 8.00
N ALA A 62 -6.88 -7.96 8.89
CA ALA A 62 -7.87 -6.98 9.30
C ALA A 62 -7.21 -5.83 10.06
N GLU A 63 -7.45 -4.61 9.64
CA GLU A 63 -6.86 -3.40 10.20
C GLU A 63 -7.92 -2.31 10.38
N MET A 64 -7.65 -1.43 11.33
CA MET A 64 -8.41 -0.20 11.51
C MET A 64 -7.44 0.91 11.91
N HIS A 65 -7.55 2.06 11.27
CA HIS A 65 -6.73 3.24 11.59
C HIS A 65 -7.63 4.30 12.23
N PHE A 66 -7.26 4.79 13.41
CA PHE A 66 -8.09 5.74 14.15
C PHE A 66 -8.12 7.12 13.51
N ASP A 67 -6.97 7.59 13.03
CA ASP A 67 -6.79 8.98 12.61
C ASP A 67 -6.45 9.11 11.12
N THR A 68 -6.45 8.01 10.37
CA THR A 68 -5.95 8.00 9.01
C THR A 68 -7.01 7.50 8.06
N ASP A 69 -7.34 8.31 7.06
CA ASP A 69 -8.09 7.86 5.90
C ASP A 69 -7.13 7.15 4.96
N GLN A 70 -7.63 6.17 4.22
CA GLN A 70 -6.83 5.38 3.33
C GLN A 70 -7.50 5.20 1.97
N PHE A 71 -6.71 5.36 0.92
CA PHE A 71 -7.11 5.09 -0.46
C PHE A 71 -6.25 3.92 -0.94
N ILE A 72 -6.88 2.87 -1.47
CA ILE A 72 -6.18 1.69 -1.98
C ILE A 72 -6.55 1.51 -3.44
N ARG A 73 -5.54 1.39 -4.31
CA ARG A 73 -5.76 1.17 -5.73
C ARG A 73 -5.04 -0.10 -6.19
N VAL A 74 -5.76 -0.97 -6.89
CA VAL A 74 -5.20 -2.20 -7.47
C VAL A 74 -4.64 -1.91 -8.85
N GLU A 75 -3.42 -2.36 -9.11
CA GLU A 75 -2.76 -2.24 -10.41
C GLU A 75 -2.59 -3.59 -11.11
N ASN A 76 -2.56 -4.68 -10.39
CA ASN A 76 -2.40 -6.02 -10.95
C ASN A 76 -3.02 -7.06 -10.02
N GLY A 77 -3.70 -8.03 -10.60
CA GLY A 77 -4.29 -9.12 -9.85
C GLY A 77 -5.75 -8.87 -9.46
N GLN A 78 -6.26 -9.72 -8.59
CA GLN A 78 -7.64 -9.70 -8.11
C GLN A 78 -7.66 -9.62 -6.60
N ALA A 79 -8.40 -8.69 -6.06
CA ALA A 79 -8.56 -8.52 -4.62
C ALA A 79 -10.00 -8.81 -4.19
N LEU A 80 -10.14 -9.36 -2.98
CA LEU A 80 -11.39 -9.36 -2.26
C LEU A 80 -11.23 -8.42 -1.07
N VAL A 81 -12.06 -7.40 -0.98
CA VAL A 81 -12.03 -6.47 0.13
C VAL A 81 -13.21 -6.71 1.05
N ARG A 82 -12.95 -6.63 2.36
CA ARG A 82 -13.95 -6.76 3.41
C ARG A 82 -13.90 -5.52 4.26
N ILE A 83 -15.06 -4.90 4.47
CA ILE A 83 -15.17 -3.61 5.15
C ILE A 83 -16.32 -3.64 6.13
N GLY A 84 -16.11 -3.09 7.32
CA GLY A 84 -17.17 -3.03 8.31
C GLY A 84 -16.79 -2.27 9.57
N THR A 85 -17.78 -2.16 10.45
CA THR A 85 -17.62 -1.53 11.75
C THR A 85 -17.04 -2.48 12.79
N CYS A 86 -17.12 -3.80 12.54
CA CYS A 86 -16.60 -4.84 13.42
C CYS A 86 -15.53 -5.64 12.70
N LYS A 87 -14.48 -6.02 13.43
CA LYS A 87 -13.34 -6.73 12.87
C LYS A 87 -13.73 -8.08 12.24
N GLU A 88 -14.61 -8.81 12.88
CA GLU A 88 -14.96 -10.18 12.50
C GLU A 88 -16.21 -10.28 11.63
N GLU A 89 -16.97 -9.20 11.53
CA GLU A 89 -18.22 -9.19 10.77
C GLU A 89 -18.20 -8.02 9.79
N PRO A 90 -17.68 -8.23 8.56
CA PRO A 90 -17.69 -7.18 7.57
C PRO A 90 -19.11 -6.85 7.14
N ASP A 91 -19.41 -5.56 6.97
CA ASP A 91 -20.70 -5.11 6.49
C ASP A 91 -20.87 -5.42 5.02
N PHE A 92 -19.79 -5.39 4.25
CA PHE A 92 -19.83 -5.79 2.85
C PHE A 92 -18.48 -6.33 2.37
N GLN A 93 -18.56 -7.04 1.25
CA GLN A 93 -17.40 -7.53 0.52
C GLN A 93 -17.53 -7.13 -0.94
N CYS A 94 -16.39 -6.88 -1.59
CA CYS A 94 -16.37 -6.50 -3.00
C CYS A 94 -15.08 -7.00 -3.65
N ARG A 95 -15.18 -7.38 -4.93
CA ARG A 95 -14.00 -7.75 -5.72
C ARG A 95 -13.49 -6.53 -6.45
N LEU A 96 -12.16 -6.36 -6.45
CA LEU A 96 -11.48 -5.30 -7.17
C LEU A 96 -10.49 -5.91 -8.15
N GLY A 97 -10.43 -5.33 -9.34
CA GLY A 97 -9.40 -5.63 -10.33
C GLY A 97 -8.56 -4.41 -10.64
N ALA A 98 -7.65 -4.54 -11.62
CA ALA A 98 -6.77 -3.44 -12.00
C ALA A 98 -7.57 -2.18 -12.37
N GLY A 99 -7.17 -1.06 -11.79
CA GLY A 99 -7.83 0.23 -11.98
C GLY A 99 -8.94 0.54 -10.99
N ASP A 100 -9.37 -0.45 -10.21
CA ASP A 100 -10.37 -0.22 -9.16
C ASP A 100 -9.71 0.30 -7.89
N ALA A 101 -10.47 1.06 -7.12
CA ALA A 101 -9.99 1.65 -5.89
C ALA A 101 -11.00 1.51 -4.76
N LEU A 102 -10.46 1.51 -3.54
CA LEU A 102 -11.21 1.46 -2.31
C LEU A 102 -10.87 2.68 -1.47
N PHE A 103 -11.91 3.35 -0.96
CA PHE A 103 -11.75 4.46 -0.02
C PHE A 103 -12.18 3.98 1.36
N VAL A 104 -11.27 4.06 2.33
CA VAL A 104 -11.51 3.61 3.69
C VAL A 104 -11.42 4.80 4.64
N PRO A 105 -12.54 5.24 5.22
CA PRO A 105 -12.49 6.30 6.21
C PRO A 105 -11.85 5.79 7.51
N CYS A 106 -11.25 6.71 8.27
CA CYS A 106 -10.70 6.37 9.57
C CYS A 106 -11.77 5.71 10.46
N GLY A 107 -11.34 4.84 11.35
CA GLY A 107 -12.25 4.13 12.25
C GLY A 107 -13.00 2.96 11.64
N THR A 108 -12.66 2.57 10.42
CA THR A 108 -13.36 1.49 9.70
C THR A 108 -12.45 0.28 9.56
N TRP A 109 -12.94 -0.88 9.99
CA TRP A 109 -12.23 -2.15 9.81
C TRP A 109 -12.21 -2.52 8.33
N HIS A 110 -11.07 -2.94 7.85
CA HIS A 110 -10.91 -3.36 6.47
C HIS A 110 -9.84 -4.44 6.34
N ASN A 111 -9.99 -5.26 5.32
CA ASN A 111 -9.00 -6.27 4.94
C ASN A 111 -8.99 -6.41 3.43
N VAL A 112 -7.82 -6.67 2.89
CA VAL A 112 -7.61 -6.93 1.46
C VAL A 112 -6.97 -8.30 1.32
N LEU A 113 -7.66 -9.19 0.62
CA LEU A 113 -7.19 -10.56 0.38
C LEU A 113 -6.85 -10.71 -1.11
N ASN A 114 -5.80 -11.45 -1.40
CA ASN A 114 -5.51 -11.83 -2.78
C ASN A 114 -6.47 -12.95 -3.19
N ALA A 115 -7.41 -12.63 -4.08
CA ALA A 115 -8.42 -13.56 -4.57
C ALA A 115 -8.05 -14.22 -5.90
N GLY A 116 -6.84 -13.95 -6.40
CA GLY A 116 -6.36 -14.49 -7.68
C GLY A 116 -5.24 -15.49 -7.49
N ASN A 117 -4.61 -15.85 -8.61
CA ASN A 117 -3.52 -16.82 -8.63
C ASN A 117 -2.18 -16.19 -9.04
N CYS A 118 -2.09 -14.88 -9.07
CA CYS A 118 -0.85 -14.13 -9.29
C CYS A 118 -0.68 -13.10 -8.19
N PRO A 119 0.52 -12.50 -8.04
CA PRO A 119 0.70 -11.47 -7.02
C PRO A 119 -0.28 -10.32 -7.19
N LEU A 120 -0.87 -9.89 -6.08
CA LEU A 120 -1.73 -8.71 -6.03
C LEU A 120 -0.85 -7.50 -5.80
N LYS A 121 -0.83 -6.59 -6.77
CA LYS A 121 -0.02 -5.38 -6.72
C LYS A 121 -0.93 -4.18 -6.51
N LEU A 122 -0.67 -3.43 -5.46
CA LEU A 122 -1.49 -2.27 -5.13
C LEU A 122 -0.68 -1.14 -4.54
N SER A 123 -1.25 0.05 -4.55
CA SER A 123 -0.74 1.21 -3.83
C SER A 123 -1.77 1.65 -2.80
N SER A 124 -1.28 2.27 -1.73
CA SER A 124 -2.12 2.89 -0.72
C SER A 124 -1.68 4.31 -0.48
N ILE A 125 -2.64 5.20 -0.28
CA ILE A 125 -2.41 6.56 0.18
C ILE A 125 -3.00 6.67 1.58
N TYR A 126 -2.18 7.07 2.54
CA TYR A 126 -2.59 7.34 3.91
C TYR A 126 -2.55 8.83 4.17
N ALA A 127 -3.56 9.37 4.77
CA ALA A 127 -3.64 10.78 5.14
C ALA A 127 -4.22 10.90 6.56
N PRO A 128 -3.39 11.26 7.54
CA PRO A 128 -1.94 11.45 7.51
C PRO A 128 -1.13 10.15 7.39
N PRO A 129 0.21 10.21 7.33
CA PRO A 129 1.05 9.02 7.23
C PRO A 129 0.79 8.01 8.34
N GLN A 130 0.78 6.75 7.99
CA GLN A 130 0.51 5.64 8.91
C GLN A 130 1.78 4.91 9.32
N HIS A 131 2.74 4.78 8.43
CA HIS A 131 3.99 4.05 8.67
C HIS A 131 5.17 5.00 8.80
N PRO A 132 6.23 4.61 9.53
CA PRO A 132 7.45 5.42 9.55
C PRO A 132 8.00 5.61 8.14
N ARG A 133 8.62 6.78 7.91
CA ARG A 133 9.31 7.04 6.65
C ARG A 133 10.36 5.97 6.40
N GLY A 134 10.44 5.50 5.16
CA GLY A 134 11.44 4.51 4.78
C GLY A 134 11.08 3.06 5.13
N THR A 135 9.87 2.81 5.60
CA THR A 135 9.42 1.45 5.95
C THR A 135 9.55 0.51 4.76
N ILE A 136 10.22 -0.62 4.99
CA ILE A 136 10.29 -1.73 4.03
C ILE A 136 10.00 -3.01 4.78
N HIS A 137 8.92 -3.68 4.38
CA HIS A 137 8.59 -5.03 4.83
C HIS A 137 8.71 -5.96 3.63
N ARG A 138 9.67 -6.86 3.62
CA ARG A 138 9.82 -7.81 2.52
C ARG A 138 8.68 -8.81 2.51
N THR A 139 8.24 -9.23 3.69
CA THR A 139 7.18 -10.21 3.88
C THR A 139 6.16 -9.68 4.90
N LYS A 140 5.01 -10.33 4.96
CA LYS A 140 4.00 -10.04 5.98
C LYS A 140 4.53 -10.27 7.39
N ALA A 141 5.42 -11.26 7.56
CA ALA A 141 6.03 -11.53 8.85
C ALA A 141 6.86 -10.35 9.36
N ASP A 142 7.57 -9.65 8.46
CA ASP A 142 8.33 -8.45 8.83
C ASP A 142 7.40 -7.35 9.35
N ALA A 143 6.23 -7.19 8.73
CA ALA A 143 5.23 -6.22 9.18
C ALA A 143 4.71 -6.55 10.56
N ALA A 144 4.47 -7.83 10.85
CA ALA A 144 3.97 -8.28 12.15
C ALA A 144 5.00 -8.02 13.27
N GLU A 145 6.30 -8.10 12.97
CA GLU A 145 7.35 -7.83 13.95
C GLU A 145 7.42 -6.35 14.35
N GLU A 146 7.12 -5.45 13.42
CA GLU A 146 7.14 -4.00 13.70
C GLU A 146 5.92 -3.52 14.49
N ASP A 147 4.81 -4.22 14.39
CA ASP A 147 3.56 -3.82 15.03
C ASP A 147 3.48 -4.21 16.52
N HIS A 148 4.60 -4.65 17.08
CA HIS A 148 4.71 -4.97 18.53
C HIS A 148 5.28 -3.81 19.33
#